data_6cc1575ec0bc63678890e733e63264ef
#
_entry.id   6cc1575ec0bc63678890e733e63264ef
#
_cell.length_a   1.000
_cell.length_b   1.000
_cell.length_c   1.000
_cell.angle_alpha   90.00
_cell.angle_beta   90.00
_cell.angle_gamma   90.00
#
_symmetry.space_group_name_H-M   'P 1'
#
loop_
_entity.id
_entity.type
_entity.pdbx_description
1 polymer ?
#
loop_
_entity_poly.entity_id
_entity_poly.type
_entity_poly.pdbx_seq_one_letter_code
_entity_poly.pdbx_strand_id
1 'polypeptide(L)'
;MGRQIEAGEERLRGRGGVKSCLRTLEVIEYFMRSRAPARTIEISEALGMPNSSADEILRTLAHSGYLSYNPSSKLYSPSYKIVANAISIQNSFFGGGHIDRIMKDMQRETGATVFLTQQNDCWVESVAEVSGAWVATDDPPVYRNELICFDQDSWRPSTNFAAAMLAQQSNVAIVQLAARTQRLGLGPKGPALMKTLVDRIANTRTRGFALCRRKAAIPVDSIAMPLRMPHAVASYAIGVVGDPLFCNDNDVRHMLATMRSVIYRHRDGQHQAASIQ
;
A
#
# COMPACT_ATOMS: atom_id res chain seq x y z
N MET A 1 -3.22 15.60 -0.31
CA MET A 1 -2.59 14.64 0.62
C MET A 1 -3.10 14.76 2.07
N GLY A 2 -3.50 15.93 2.59
CA GLY A 2 -4.02 16.09 3.97
C GLY A 2 -5.39 15.48 4.25
N ARG A 3 -6.38 15.67 3.38
CA ARG A 3 -7.79 15.33 3.65
C ARG A 3 -8.17 13.84 3.68
N GLN A 4 -7.40 12.95 3.07
CA GLN A 4 -7.72 11.51 3.05
C GLN A 4 -7.04 10.74 4.16
N ILE A 5 -5.90 11.20 4.64
CA ILE A 5 -5.32 10.75 5.91
C ILE A 5 -6.31 11.07 7.03
N GLU A 6 -6.90 12.27 7.03
CA GLU A 6 -7.93 12.71 7.99
C GLU A 6 -9.18 11.81 7.99
N ALA A 7 -9.69 11.40 6.83
CA ALA A 7 -10.87 10.52 6.75
C ALA A 7 -10.59 9.07 7.21
N GLY A 8 -9.37 8.58 7.03
CA GLY A 8 -8.89 7.30 7.57
C GLY A 8 -8.69 7.36 9.09
N GLU A 9 -8.13 8.46 9.56
CA GLU A 9 -7.89 8.74 10.98
C GLU A 9 -9.19 8.96 11.77
N GLU A 10 -10.18 9.67 11.21
CA GLU A 10 -11.50 9.85 11.83
C GLU A 10 -12.23 8.53 12.05
N ARG A 11 -12.13 7.58 11.13
CA ARG A 11 -12.72 6.24 11.27
C ARG A 11 -11.98 5.36 12.29
N LEU A 12 -10.67 5.53 12.46
CA LEU A 12 -9.90 4.84 13.51
C LEU A 12 -10.16 5.47 14.89
N ARG A 13 -10.31 6.79 14.98
CA ARG A 13 -10.72 7.50 16.20
C ARG A 13 -12.10 7.07 16.71
N GLY A 14 -13.03 6.72 15.80
CA GLY A 14 -14.37 6.21 16.14
C GLY A 14 -14.44 4.74 16.59
N ARG A 15 -13.37 3.95 16.48
CA ARG A 15 -13.34 2.50 16.80
C ARG A 15 -12.45 2.09 17.98
N GLY A 16 -12.16 2.99 18.91
CA GLY A 16 -11.51 2.60 20.17
C GLY A 16 -10.01 2.29 20.08
N GLY A 17 -9.30 2.88 19.10
CA GLY A 17 -7.83 2.81 19.06
C GLY A 17 -7.20 3.49 20.28
N VAL A 18 -6.09 2.94 20.80
CA VAL A 18 -5.35 3.55 21.92
C VAL A 18 -4.72 4.84 21.41
N LYS A 19 -5.23 5.97 21.89
CA LYS A 19 -4.90 7.32 21.41
C LYS A 19 -3.40 7.62 21.46
N SER A 20 -2.68 7.16 22.49
CA SER A 20 -1.23 7.32 22.61
C SER A 20 -0.47 6.54 21.52
N CYS A 21 -0.93 5.33 21.15
CA CYS A 21 -0.30 4.55 20.08
C CYS A 21 -0.45 5.24 18.72
N LEU A 22 -1.64 5.76 18.41
CA LEU A 22 -1.88 6.49 17.17
C LEU A 22 -0.99 7.74 17.08
N ARG A 23 -0.92 8.53 18.15
CA ARG A 23 -0.05 9.71 18.21
C ARG A 23 1.44 9.39 18.06
N THR A 24 1.87 8.24 18.58
CA THR A 24 3.25 7.78 18.40
C THR A 24 3.58 7.51 16.93
N LEU A 25 2.66 6.88 16.20
CA LEU A 25 2.81 6.67 14.75
C LEU A 25 2.79 7.99 13.99
N GLU A 26 1.87 8.90 14.33
CA GLU A 26 1.80 10.24 13.74
C GLU A 26 3.12 11.02 13.89
N VAL A 27 3.82 10.89 15.04
CA VAL A 27 5.14 11.50 15.24
C VAL A 27 6.20 10.90 14.29
N ILE A 28 6.21 9.59 14.11
CA ILE A 28 7.15 8.94 13.17
C ILE A 28 6.87 9.43 11.75
N GLU A 29 5.60 9.45 11.34
CA GLU A 29 5.18 9.91 10.02
C GLU A 29 5.46 11.41 9.80
N TYR A 30 5.38 12.23 10.84
CA TYR A 30 5.79 13.63 10.77
C TYR A 30 7.23 13.76 10.28
N PHE A 31 8.17 13.01 10.87
CA PHE A 31 9.58 13.06 10.44
C PHE A 31 9.80 12.51 9.03
N MET A 32 9.00 11.56 8.58
CA MET A 32 9.04 11.06 7.19
C MET A 32 8.64 12.16 6.18
N ARG A 33 7.68 13.02 6.56
CA ARG A 33 7.20 14.13 5.72
C ARG A 33 8.11 15.36 5.79
N SER A 34 8.47 15.79 7.00
CA SER A 34 9.25 17.02 7.24
C SER A 34 10.70 16.90 6.79
N ARG A 35 11.27 15.69 6.86
CA ARG A 35 12.68 15.38 6.54
C ARG A 35 13.68 16.27 7.27
N ALA A 36 13.31 16.83 8.41
CA ALA A 36 14.13 17.75 9.19
C ALA A 36 13.99 17.46 10.70
N PRO A 37 15.02 17.73 11.52
CA PRO A 37 14.88 17.75 12.96
C PRO A 37 13.87 18.80 13.41
N ALA A 38 13.15 18.54 14.51
CA ALA A 38 12.11 19.43 14.99
C ALA A 38 12.07 19.51 16.52
N ARG A 39 11.54 20.63 17.04
CA ARG A 39 11.27 20.84 18.48
C ARG A 39 9.90 20.30 18.84
N THR A 40 9.67 20.06 20.12
CA THR A 40 8.38 19.60 20.65
C THR A 40 7.22 20.49 20.20
N ILE A 41 7.40 21.81 20.23
CA ILE A 41 6.34 22.76 19.87
C ILE A 41 5.94 22.65 18.40
N GLU A 42 6.91 22.50 17.50
CA GLU A 42 6.67 22.37 16.04
C GLU A 42 5.87 21.10 15.73
N ILE A 43 6.19 19.99 16.40
CA ILE A 43 5.48 18.71 16.24
C ILE A 43 4.08 18.79 16.85
N SER A 44 3.95 19.41 18.02
CA SER A 44 2.67 19.65 18.71
C SER A 44 1.69 20.43 17.83
N GLU A 45 2.15 21.52 17.24
CA GLU A 45 1.37 22.37 16.34
C GLU A 45 1.00 21.64 15.03
N ALA A 46 1.99 20.99 14.39
CA ALA A 46 1.78 20.28 13.12
C ALA A 46 0.80 19.11 13.25
N LEU A 47 0.75 18.45 14.40
CA LEU A 47 -0.11 17.28 14.65
C LEU A 47 -1.39 17.62 15.44
N GLY A 48 -1.60 18.88 15.79
CA GLY A 48 -2.78 19.32 16.55
C GLY A 48 -2.93 18.62 17.90
N MET A 49 -1.81 18.27 18.57
CA MET A 49 -1.84 17.61 19.86
C MET A 49 -1.34 18.54 20.99
N PRO A 50 -1.79 18.35 22.25
CA PRO A 50 -1.27 19.11 23.38
C PRO A 50 0.25 18.97 23.52
N ASN A 51 0.95 20.06 23.83
CA ASN A 51 2.41 20.07 23.95
C ASN A 51 2.93 19.08 25.00
N SER A 52 2.20 18.89 26.10
CA SER A 52 2.52 17.88 27.13
C SER A 52 2.48 16.46 26.59
N SER A 53 1.50 16.14 25.74
CA SER A 53 1.40 14.82 25.08
C SER A 53 2.53 14.62 24.07
N ALA A 54 2.87 15.65 23.30
CA ALA A 54 3.99 15.60 22.35
C ALA A 54 5.31 15.38 23.11
N ASP A 55 5.55 16.12 24.20
CA ASP A 55 6.77 15.99 25.01
C ASP A 55 6.92 14.57 25.60
N GLU A 56 5.84 14.02 26.18
CA GLU A 56 5.84 12.67 26.72
C GLU A 56 6.16 11.60 25.66
N ILE A 57 5.55 11.69 24.49
CA ILE A 57 5.79 10.75 23.37
C ILE A 57 7.23 10.88 22.87
N LEU A 58 7.70 12.10 22.64
CA LEU A 58 9.05 12.35 22.13
C LEU A 58 10.13 11.87 23.11
N ARG A 59 9.96 12.12 24.41
CA ARG A 59 10.86 11.59 25.45
C ARG A 59 10.84 10.07 25.49
N THR A 60 9.67 9.46 25.41
CA THR A 60 9.52 7.99 25.38
C THR A 60 10.24 7.39 24.19
N LEU A 61 10.04 7.95 22.99
CA LEU A 61 10.72 7.51 21.78
C LEU A 61 12.24 7.72 21.85
N ALA A 62 12.69 8.84 22.42
CA ALA A 62 14.12 9.10 22.60
C ALA A 62 14.74 8.15 23.63
N HIS A 63 14.08 7.93 24.77
CA HIS A 63 14.53 6.99 25.80
C HIS A 63 14.59 5.55 25.25
N SER A 64 13.62 5.18 24.44
CA SER A 64 13.58 3.87 23.75
C SER A 64 14.56 3.78 22.57
N GLY A 65 15.26 4.85 22.22
CA GLY A 65 16.26 4.92 21.16
C GLY A 65 15.70 5.01 19.74
N TYR A 66 14.40 5.25 19.56
CA TYR A 66 13.81 5.48 18.24
C TYR A 66 14.01 6.91 17.72
N LEU A 67 14.16 7.87 18.63
CA LEU A 67 14.58 9.23 18.31
C LEU A 67 15.91 9.54 18.98
N SER A 68 16.65 10.48 18.40
CA SER A 68 17.78 11.14 19.03
C SER A 68 17.34 12.52 19.51
N TYR A 69 17.84 12.97 20.67
CA TYR A 69 17.56 14.28 21.22
C TYR A 69 18.86 15.05 21.45
N ASN A 70 18.91 16.27 20.97
CA ASN A 70 20.03 17.18 21.24
C ASN A 70 19.61 18.22 22.29
N PRO A 71 20.18 18.19 23.51
CA PRO A 71 19.78 19.08 24.61
C PRO A 71 20.15 20.54 24.34
N SER A 72 21.21 20.84 23.59
CA SER A 72 21.64 22.20 23.30
C SER A 72 20.70 22.91 22.32
N SER A 73 20.24 22.23 21.27
CA SER A 73 19.32 22.79 20.28
C SER A 73 17.85 22.49 20.59
N LYS A 74 17.58 21.58 21.55
CA LYS A 74 16.25 21.04 21.90
C LYS A 74 15.55 20.38 20.70
N LEU A 75 16.31 19.81 19.76
CA LEU A 75 15.81 19.16 18.56
C LEU A 75 15.75 17.65 18.74
N TYR A 76 14.68 17.05 18.21
CA TYR A 76 14.51 15.62 18.01
C TYR A 76 14.72 15.27 16.54
N SER A 77 15.25 14.08 16.27
CA SER A 77 15.36 13.50 14.94
C SER A 77 15.24 11.98 15.00
N PRO A 78 14.83 11.31 13.92
CA PRO A 78 14.86 9.85 13.86
C PRO A 78 16.25 9.30 14.14
N SER A 79 16.34 8.22 14.93
CA SER A 79 17.58 7.50 15.13
C SER A 79 17.77 6.40 14.09
N TYR A 80 19.00 5.93 13.91
CA TYR A 80 19.30 4.81 13.03
C TYR A 80 18.62 3.49 13.46
N LYS A 81 18.16 3.38 14.71
CA LYS A 81 17.43 2.20 15.20
C LYS A 81 16.17 1.90 14.39
N ILE A 82 15.46 2.93 13.92
CA ILE A 82 14.29 2.76 13.04
C ILE A 82 14.71 2.04 11.74
N VAL A 83 15.80 2.49 11.13
CA VAL A 83 16.33 1.91 9.88
C VAL A 83 16.80 0.47 10.12
N ALA A 84 17.55 0.22 11.18
CA ALA A 84 18.04 -1.12 11.52
C ALA A 84 16.88 -2.12 11.74
N ASN A 85 15.85 -1.70 12.47
CA ASN A 85 14.66 -2.54 12.67
C ASN A 85 13.90 -2.79 11.37
N ALA A 86 13.73 -1.77 10.53
CA ALA A 86 13.07 -1.89 9.23
C ALA A 86 13.83 -2.87 8.32
N ILE A 87 15.16 -2.78 8.25
CA ILE A 87 16.01 -3.71 7.49
C ILE A 87 15.87 -5.14 8.05
N SER A 88 15.87 -5.32 9.36
CA SER A 88 15.71 -6.65 9.98
C SER A 88 14.34 -7.26 9.63
N ILE A 89 13.27 -6.48 9.73
CA ILE A 89 11.92 -6.92 9.33
C ILE A 89 11.88 -7.23 7.82
N GLN A 90 12.46 -6.37 7.00
CA GLN A 90 12.51 -6.57 5.56
C GLN A 90 13.23 -7.87 5.18
N ASN A 91 14.35 -8.18 5.83
CA ASN A 91 15.09 -9.40 5.59
C ASN A 91 14.32 -10.65 6.04
N SER A 92 13.67 -10.58 7.20
CA SER A 92 13.00 -11.74 7.80
C SER A 92 11.65 -12.04 7.14
N PHE A 93 10.88 -11.02 6.75
CA PHE A 93 9.49 -11.19 6.29
C PHE A 93 9.29 -10.94 4.80
N PHE A 94 10.14 -10.12 4.17
CA PHE A 94 9.91 -9.64 2.80
C PHE A 94 11.04 -9.99 1.82
N GLY A 95 11.96 -10.88 2.21
CA GLY A 95 12.99 -11.38 1.32
C GLY A 95 14.11 -10.40 0.97
N GLY A 96 14.46 -9.48 1.88
CA GLY A 96 15.72 -8.74 1.77
C GLY A 96 15.77 -7.61 0.74
N GLY A 97 14.80 -6.72 0.71
CA GLY A 97 14.86 -5.51 -0.13
C GLY A 97 14.57 -5.70 -1.61
N HIS A 98 14.15 -6.92 -2.01
CA HIS A 98 13.78 -7.20 -3.41
C HIS A 98 12.59 -6.38 -3.87
N ILE A 99 11.61 -6.14 -2.98
CA ILE A 99 10.37 -5.44 -3.35
C ILE A 99 10.67 -4.00 -3.76
N ASP A 100 11.50 -3.29 -3.01
CA ASP A 100 11.90 -1.92 -3.35
C ASP A 100 12.62 -1.87 -4.71
N ARG A 101 13.51 -2.84 -4.98
CA ARG A 101 14.18 -2.96 -6.28
C ARG A 101 13.22 -3.30 -7.41
N ILE A 102 12.30 -4.25 -7.20
CA ILE A 102 11.25 -4.60 -8.16
C ILE A 102 10.44 -3.36 -8.52
N MET A 103 9.99 -2.59 -7.52
CA MET A 103 9.18 -1.39 -7.76
C MET A 103 9.94 -0.31 -8.53
N LYS A 104 11.20 -0.04 -8.16
CA LYS A 104 12.06 0.95 -8.84
C LYS A 104 12.38 0.54 -10.27
N ASP A 105 12.72 -0.73 -10.51
CA ASP A 105 13.01 -1.23 -11.85
C ASP A 105 11.74 -1.25 -12.70
N MET A 106 10.60 -1.64 -12.12
CA MET A 106 9.31 -1.59 -12.81
C MET A 106 8.96 -0.15 -13.22
N GLN A 107 9.12 0.82 -12.33
CA GLN A 107 8.89 2.23 -12.65
C GLN A 107 9.83 2.71 -13.76
N ARG A 108 11.13 2.40 -13.66
CA ARG A 108 12.13 2.82 -14.64
C ARG A 108 11.85 2.24 -16.03
N GLU A 109 11.41 0.99 -16.13
CA GLU A 109 11.18 0.31 -17.40
C GLU A 109 9.80 0.59 -18.01
N THR A 110 8.83 0.94 -17.19
CA THR A 110 7.46 1.24 -17.65
C THR A 110 7.14 2.73 -17.74
N GLY A 111 7.87 3.57 -17.02
CA GLY A 111 7.55 4.99 -16.83
C GLY A 111 6.30 5.25 -15.99
N ALA A 112 5.56 4.22 -15.62
CA ALA A 112 4.30 4.31 -14.90
C ALA A 112 4.52 4.45 -13.38
N THR A 113 3.52 4.97 -12.66
CA THR A 113 3.51 4.93 -11.21
C THR A 113 3.24 3.51 -10.73
N VAL A 114 4.11 3.00 -9.86
CA VAL A 114 4.05 1.63 -9.33
C VAL A 114 3.52 1.65 -7.91
N PHE A 115 2.52 0.83 -7.65
CA PHE A 115 1.95 0.62 -6.32
C PHE A 115 2.20 -0.79 -5.83
N LEU A 116 2.56 -0.90 -4.56
CA LEU A 116 2.47 -2.12 -3.77
C LEU A 116 1.27 -2.00 -2.85
N THR A 117 0.37 -2.95 -2.92
CA THR A 117 -0.83 -2.97 -2.09
C THR A 117 -0.90 -4.23 -1.25
N GLN A 118 -1.52 -4.13 -0.09
CA GLN A 118 -1.83 -5.26 0.78
C GLN A 118 -3.31 -5.32 1.11
N GLN A 119 -3.77 -6.51 1.43
CA GLN A 119 -5.05 -6.72 2.06
C GLN A 119 -4.93 -6.49 3.56
N ASN A 120 -5.79 -5.62 4.09
CA ASN A 120 -5.96 -5.43 5.52
C ASN A 120 -7.44 -5.66 5.85
N ASP A 121 -7.79 -6.87 6.33
CA ASP A 121 -9.17 -7.33 6.53
C ASP A 121 -10.03 -7.14 5.25
N CYS A 122 -11.04 -6.27 5.30
CA CYS A 122 -11.93 -5.94 4.18
C CYS A 122 -11.43 -4.78 3.31
N TRP A 123 -10.16 -4.37 3.46
CA TRP A 123 -9.60 -3.21 2.78
C TRP A 123 -8.42 -3.59 1.89
N VAL A 124 -8.30 -2.87 0.78
CA VAL A 124 -7.08 -2.77 0.00
C VAL A 124 -6.36 -1.49 0.40
N GLU A 125 -5.10 -1.59 0.77
CA GLU A 125 -4.27 -0.46 1.22
C GLU A 125 -2.99 -0.39 0.39
N SER A 126 -2.65 0.81 -0.10
CA SER A 126 -1.33 1.06 -0.66
C SER A 126 -0.32 1.21 0.45
N VAL A 127 0.71 0.37 0.44
CA VAL A 127 1.78 0.35 1.45
C VAL A 127 3.10 0.91 0.93
N ALA A 128 3.28 0.97 -0.39
CA ALA A 128 4.42 1.62 -1.02
C ALA A 128 4.04 2.13 -2.42
N GLU A 129 4.71 3.21 -2.82
CA GLU A 129 4.55 3.85 -4.13
C GLU A 129 5.91 4.30 -4.66
N VAL A 130 6.12 4.09 -5.95
CA VAL A 130 7.21 4.70 -6.72
C VAL A 130 6.57 5.51 -7.85
N SER A 131 6.61 6.83 -7.71
CA SER A 131 5.97 7.76 -8.65
C SER A 131 6.63 7.72 -10.02
N GLY A 132 5.79 7.60 -11.07
CA GLY A 132 6.17 7.69 -12.48
C GLY A 132 5.77 9.03 -13.09
N ALA A 133 5.63 9.05 -14.41
CA ALA A 133 5.22 10.24 -15.16
C ALA A 133 3.79 10.70 -14.83
N TRP A 134 2.92 9.79 -14.43
CA TRP A 134 1.59 10.12 -13.95
C TRP A 134 1.65 10.49 -12.47
N VAL A 135 1.26 11.72 -12.18
CA VAL A 135 1.11 12.23 -10.81
C VAL A 135 -0.35 12.07 -10.43
N ALA A 136 -0.62 11.45 -9.29
CA ALA A 136 -1.96 11.34 -8.76
C ALA A 136 -2.57 12.76 -8.60
N THR A 137 -3.72 12.99 -9.22
CA THR A 137 -4.57 14.13 -8.93
C THR A 137 -5.12 14.01 -7.49
N ASP A 138 -5.85 15.00 -7.02
CA ASP A 138 -6.33 15.15 -5.62
C ASP A 138 -7.05 13.94 -5.01
N ASP A 139 -7.40 12.90 -5.79
CA ASP A 139 -7.98 11.65 -5.35
C ASP A 139 -7.06 10.46 -5.73
N PRO A 140 -6.09 10.10 -4.90
CA PRO A 140 -5.16 9.03 -5.19
C PRO A 140 -5.89 7.68 -5.29
N PRO A 141 -5.75 6.98 -6.41
CA PRO A 141 -6.66 5.89 -6.79
C PRO A 141 -6.52 4.60 -5.99
N VAL A 142 -5.56 4.50 -5.07
CA VAL A 142 -5.22 3.19 -4.46
C VAL A 142 -4.96 3.24 -2.94
N TYR A 143 -5.04 4.38 -2.25
CA TYR A 143 -4.53 4.46 -0.87
C TYR A 143 -5.28 3.59 0.14
N ARG A 144 -6.59 3.66 0.20
CA ARG A 144 -7.41 2.75 1.01
C ARG A 144 -8.81 2.65 0.43
N ASN A 145 -9.17 1.47 -0.02
CA ASN A 145 -10.48 1.21 -0.60
C ASN A 145 -11.05 -0.11 -0.08
N GLU A 146 -12.35 -0.27 -0.21
CA GLU A 146 -12.98 -1.54 0.09
C GLU A 146 -12.43 -2.63 -0.84
N LEU A 147 -12.02 -3.76 -0.27
CA LEU A 147 -11.48 -4.88 -1.03
C LEU A 147 -12.55 -5.51 -1.94
N ILE A 148 -13.78 -5.57 -1.45
CA ILE A 148 -14.96 -6.05 -2.20
C ILE A 148 -15.84 -4.84 -2.49
N CYS A 149 -15.43 -3.99 -3.41
CA CYS A 149 -16.20 -2.90 -3.95
C CYS A 149 -16.41 -3.14 -5.44
N PHE A 150 -17.61 -3.56 -5.82
CA PHE A 150 -17.98 -3.85 -7.20
C PHE A 150 -19.26 -3.11 -7.57
N ASP A 151 -19.17 -1.81 -7.60
CA ASP A 151 -20.08 -1.01 -8.35
C ASP A 151 -19.65 -1.06 -9.82
N GLN A 152 -20.55 -1.37 -10.74
CA GLN A 152 -20.25 -1.45 -12.18
C GLN A 152 -19.76 -0.09 -12.72
N ASP A 153 -20.14 0.99 -12.08
CA ASP A 153 -19.79 2.35 -12.48
C ASP A 153 -18.52 2.89 -11.82
N SER A 154 -18.02 2.23 -10.76
CA SER A 154 -16.84 2.67 -10.01
C SER A 154 -15.61 1.77 -10.23
N TRP A 155 -15.26 1.52 -11.49
CA TRP A 155 -14.02 0.82 -11.82
C TRP A 155 -12.80 1.70 -11.50
N ARG A 156 -12.34 1.61 -10.26
CA ARG A 156 -11.12 2.29 -9.82
C ARG A 156 -9.91 1.37 -9.97
N PRO A 157 -8.68 1.89 -10.12
CA PRO A 157 -7.46 1.09 -10.08
C PRO A 157 -7.39 0.15 -8.88
N SER A 158 -7.89 0.57 -7.70
CA SER A 158 -7.99 -0.26 -6.50
C SER A 158 -8.74 -1.58 -6.70
N THR A 159 -9.76 -1.64 -7.59
CA THR A 159 -10.48 -2.89 -7.86
C THR A 159 -9.64 -3.93 -8.59
N ASN A 160 -8.63 -3.51 -9.36
CA ASN A 160 -7.68 -4.43 -9.99
C ASN A 160 -6.73 -5.02 -8.98
N PHE A 161 -6.20 -4.20 -8.09
CA PHE A 161 -5.35 -4.66 -7.00
C PHE A 161 -6.12 -5.62 -6.08
N ALA A 162 -7.38 -5.29 -5.75
CA ALA A 162 -8.26 -6.18 -5.01
C ALA A 162 -8.47 -7.52 -5.74
N ALA A 163 -8.77 -7.51 -7.04
CA ALA A 163 -8.93 -8.73 -7.83
C ALA A 163 -7.65 -9.58 -7.86
N ALA A 164 -6.48 -8.94 -7.97
CA ALA A 164 -5.19 -9.63 -7.94
C ALA A 164 -4.91 -10.27 -6.57
N MET A 165 -5.28 -9.61 -5.47
CA MET A 165 -5.15 -10.18 -4.12
C MET A 165 -6.13 -11.31 -3.87
N LEU A 166 -7.41 -11.15 -4.24
CA LEU A 166 -8.44 -12.17 -4.08
C LEU A 166 -8.19 -13.39 -4.97
N ALA A 167 -7.55 -13.22 -6.11
CA ALA A 167 -7.16 -14.34 -6.98
C ALA A 167 -6.21 -15.34 -6.32
N GLN A 168 -5.49 -14.94 -5.27
CA GLN A 168 -4.59 -15.79 -4.50
C GLN A 168 -5.29 -16.62 -3.42
N GLN A 169 -6.55 -16.33 -3.12
CA GLN A 169 -7.31 -16.91 -2.02
C GLN A 169 -8.21 -18.05 -2.49
N SER A 170 -8.58 -18.95 -1.59
CA SER A 170 -9.58 -19.96 -1.89
C SER A 170 -10.98 -19.36 -2.02
N ASN A 171 -11.87 -20.03 -2.73
CA ASN A 171 -13.27 -19.59 -2.83
C ASN A 171 -13.97 -19.52 -1.46
N VAL A 172 -13.60 -20.44 -0.54
CA VAL A 172 -14.13 -20.42 0.84
C VAL A 172 -13.71 -19.14 1.56
N ALA A 173 -12.44 -18.76 1.48
CA ALA A 173 -11.95 -17.54 2.10
C ALA A 173 -12.62 -16.29 1.51
N ILE A 174 -12.85 -16.27 0.19
CA ILE A 174 -13.56 -15.16 -0.48
C ILE A 174 -15.01 -15.05 -0.02
N VAL A 175 -15.72 -16.17 0.12
CA VAL A 175 -17.10 -16.18 0.63
C VAL A 175 -17.16 -15.68 2.09
N GLN A 176 -16.24 -16.12 2.94
CA GLN A 176 -16.16 -15.65 4.33
C GLN A 176 -15.86 -14.15 4.40
N LEU A 177 -14.96 -13.67 3.57
CA LEU A 177 -14.62 -12.26 3.46
C LEU A 177 -15.81 -11.43 2.96
N ALA A 178 -16.54 -11.92 1.94
CA ALA A 178 -17.74 -11.26 1.43
C ALA A 178 -18.83 -11.15 2.52
N ALA A 179 -19.09 -12.23 3.28
CA ALA A 179 -20.03 -12.22 4.39
C ALA A 179 -19.60 -11.24 5.50
N ARG A 180 -18.29 -11.13 5.78
CA ARG A 180 -17.75 -10.16 6.74
C ARG A 180 -17.92 -8.72 6.23
N THR A 181 -17.61 -8.48 4.98
CA THR A 181 -17.78 -7.18 4.32
C THR A 181 -19.23 -6.69 4.40
N GLN A 182 -20.18 -7.57 4.10
CA GLN A 182 -21.61 -7.25 4.21
C GLN A 182 -22.04 -6.92 5.65
N ARG A 183 -21.54 -7.65 6.65
CA ARG A 183 -21.83 -7.37 8.08
C ARG A 183 -21.30 -5.99 8.51
N LEU A 184 -20.26 -5.50 7.88
CA LEU A 184 -19.70 -4.16 8.10
C LEU A 184 -20.44 -3.06 7.31
N GLY A 185 -21.47 -3.42 6.56
CA GLY A 185 -22.20 -2.49 5.68
C GLY A 185 -21.42 -2.07 4.45
N LEU A 186 -20.34 -2.81 4.11
CA LEU A 186 -19.46 -2.58 2.98
C LEU A 186 -19.79 -3.56 1.84
N GLY A 187 -19.25 -3.29 0.65
CA GLY A 187 -19.28 -4.21 -0.47
C GLY A 187 -20.60 -4.20 -1.27
N PRO A 188 -20.71 -5.11 -2.25
CA PRO A 188 -21.80 -5.13 -3.20
C PRO A 188 -23.12 -5.50 -2.53
N LYS A 189 -24.18 -4.77 -2.85
CA LYS A 189 -25.55 -5.03 -2.41
C LYS A 189 -26.32 -5.75 -3.51
N GLY A 190 -26.21 -7.07 -3.53
CA GLY A 190 -27.02 -7.89 -4.42
C GLY A 190 -26.28 -9.04 -5.11
N PRO A 191 -27.01 -10.08 -5.57
CA PRO A 191 -26.43 -11.29 -6.14
C PRO A 191 -25.73 -11.06 -7.49
N ALA A 192 -26.19 -10.09 -8.30
CA ALA A 192 -25.57 -9.77 -9.58
C ALA A 192 -24.12 -9.25 -9.42
N LEU A 193 -23.87 -8.45 -8.40
CA LEU A 193 -22.54 -7.91 -8.11
C LEU A 193 -21.59 -9.00 -7.60
N MET A 194 -22.09 -9.95 -6.81
CA MET A 194 -21.30 -11.11 -6.38
C MET A 194 -20.89 -11.99 -7.56
N LYS A 195 -21.76 -12.20 -8.55
CA LYS A 195 -21.40 -12.93 -9.76
C LYS A 195 -20.28 -12.21 -10.51
N THR A 196 -20.38 -10.91 -10.73
CA THR A 196 -19.35 -10.11 -11.39
C THR A 196 -18.01 -10.20 -10.66
N LEU A 197 -18.00 -10.20 -9.33
CA LEU A 197 -16.81 -10.43 -8.52
C LEU A 197 -16.17 -11.77 -8.79
N VAL A 198 -16.96 -12.85 -8.70
CA VAL A 198 -16.46 -14.22 -8.89
C VAL A 198 -15.91 -14.40 -10.30
N ASP A 199 -16.60 -13.92 -11.32
CA ASP A 199 -16.17 -13.98 -12.71
C ASP A 199 -14.85 -13.23 -12.93
N ARG A 200 -14.69 -12.07 -12.28
CA ARG A 200 -13.47 -11.28 -12.34
C ARG A 200 -12.30 -11.99 -11.67
N ILE A 201 -12.51 -12.54 -10.49
CA ILE A 201 -11.48 -13.30 -9.77
C ILE A 201 -11.06 -14.52 -10.59
N ALA A 202 -12.01 -15.26 -11.16
CA ALA A 202 -11.73 -16.40 -12.02
C ALA A 202 -10.90 -16.01 -13.23
N ASN A 203 -11.27 -14.92 -13.91
CA ASN A 203 -10.52 -14.38 -15.05
C ASN A 203 -9.11 -13.95 -14.63
N THR A 204 -8.96 -13.26 -13.48
CA THR A 204 -7.65 -12.85 -12.96
C THR A 204 -6.77 -14.05 -12.63
N ARG A 205 -7.33 -15.12 -12.04
CA ARG A 205 -6.59 -16.38 -11.79
C ARG A 205 -6.08 -17.01 -13.07
N THR A 206 -6.92 -17.08 -14.10
CA THR A 206 -6.55 -17.68 -15.39
C THR A 206 -5.49 -16.87 -16.13
N ARG A 207 -5.62 -15.55 -16.13
CA ARG A 207 -4.71 -14.63 -16.84
C ARG A 207 -3.43 -14.33 -16.06
N GLY A 208 -3.48 -14.42 -14.73
CA GLY A 208 -2.40 -14.03 -13.82
C GLY A 208 -2.30 -12.52 -13.59
N PHE A 209 -3.28 -11.73 -14.05
CA PHE A 209 -3.33 -10.28 -13.83
C PHE A 209 -4.76 -9.75 -13.94
N ALA A 210 -5.00 -8.59 -13.35
CA ALA A 210 -6.20 -7.78 -13.52
C ALA A 210 -5.87 -6.52 -14.33
N LEU A 211 -6.76 -6.14 -15.24
CA LEU A 211 -6.62 -5.00 -16.14
C LEU A 211 -7.81 -4.07 -16.00
N CYS A 212 -7.55 -2.78 -15.86
CA CYS A 212 -8.52 -1.71 -16.07
C CYS A 212 -8.01 -0.79 -17.17
N ARG A 213 -8.85 -0.56 -18.16
CA ARG A 213 -8.64 0.48 -19.16
C ARG A 213 -9.45 1.71 -18.78
N ARG A 214 -8.87 2.88 -19.01
CA ARG A 214 -9.56 4.16 -18.80
C ARG A 214 -10.88 4.19 -19.58
N LYS A 215 -11.85 4.85 -18.98
CA LYS A 215 -13.16 5.17 -19.53
C LYS A 215 -13.48 6.62 -19.14
N ALA A 216 -14.55 7.18 -19.67
CA ALA A 216 -14.97 8.56 -19.34
C ALA A 216 -15.05 8.83 -17.81
N ALA A 217 -15.48 7.81 -17.03
CA ALA A 217 -15.57 7.90 -15.57
C ALA A 217 -14.30 7.44 -14.82
N ILE A 218 -13.28 6.93 -15.54
CA ILE A 218 -12.04 6.42 -14.95
C ILE A 218 -10.88 6.95 -15.80
N PRO A 219 -10.21 8.02 -15.34
CA PRO A 219 -9.23 8.72 -16.17
C PRO A 219 -7.88 7.98 -16.30
N VAL A 220 -7.73 6.78 -15.74
CA VAL A 220 -6.45 6.08 -15.69
C VAL A 220 -6.55 4.63 -16.13
N ASP A 221 -5.47 4.14 -16.73
CA ASP A 221 -5.23 2.72 -16.98
C ASP A 221 -4.53 2.09 -15.80
N SER A 222 -4.74 0.79 -15.56
CA SER A 222 -3.96 0.05 -14.57
C SER A 222 -3.85 -1.43 -14.88
N ILE A 223 -2.71 -2.03 -14.53
CA ILE A 223 -2.51 -3.48 -14.44
C ILE A 223 -2.06 -3.81 -13.03
N ALA A 224 -2.67 -4.83 -12.42
CA ALA A 224 -2.26 -5.38 -11.15
C ALA A 224 -2.00 -6.88 -11.25
N MET A 225 -0.95 -7.34 -10.61
CA MET A 225 -0.54 -8.75 -10.55
C MET A 225 -0.47 -9.22 -9.11
N PRO A 226 -0.86 -10.49 -8.83
CA PRO A 226 -0.61 -11.10 -7.54
C PRO A 226 0.89 -11.10 -7.22
N LEU A 227 1.24 -10.71 -6.00
CA LEU A 227 2.61 -10.77 -5.51
C LEU A 227 2.67 -11.65 -4.26
N ARG A 228 3.36 -12.78 -4.36
CA ARG A 228 3.59 -13.66 -3.20
C ARG A 228 4.82 -13.17 -2.45
N MET A 229 4.66 -12.96 -1.16
CA MET A 229 5.75 -12.61 -0.25
C MET A 229 6.04 -13.77 0.70
N PRO A 230 7.32 -14.07 0.97
CA PRO A 230 7.69 -15.05 2.00
C PRO A 230 7.10 -14.62 3.35
N HIS A 231 6.59 -15.58 4.11
CA HIS A 231 6.09 -15.38 5.49
C HIS A 231 5.00 -14.31 5.67
N ALA A 232 4.46 -13.73 4.59
CA ALA A 232 3.38 -12.76 4.71
C ALA A 232 2.03 -13.43 5.00
N VAL A 233 1.33 -12.92 6.00
CA VAL A 233 -0.03 -13.35 6.36
C VAL A 233 -1.06 -12.71 5.43
N ALA A 234 -0.79 -11.48 4.98
CA ALA A 234 -1.65 -10.73 4.08
C ALA A 234 -1.40 -11.10 2.61
N SER A 235 -2.43 -10.98 1.78
CA SER A 235 -2.28 -11.02 0.32
C SER A 235 -1.76 -9.69 -0.20
N TYR A 236 -0.79 -9.74 -1.12
CA TYR A 236 -0.21 -8.57 -1.75
C TYR A 236 -0.47 -8.55 -3.25
N ALA A 237 -0.51 -7.35 -3.82
CA ALA A 237 -0.49 -7.14 -5.26
C ALA A 237 0.48 -6.00 -5.61
N ILE A 238 1.13 -6.12 -6.75
CA ILE A 238 1.95 -5.08 -7.36
C ILE A 238 1.33 -4.68 -8.70
N GLY A 239 1.36 -3.41 -9.01
CA GLY A 239 0.79 -2.96 -10.27
C GLY A 239 1.24 -1.57 -10.68
N VAL A 240 0.89 -1.23 -11.90
CA VAL A 240 1.17 0.05 -12.54
C VAL A 240 -0.11 0.81 -12.79
N VAL A 241 -0.04 2.13 -12.65
CA VAL A 241 -1.14 3.07 -12.90
C VAL A 241 -0.61 4.23 -13.73
N GLY A 242 -1.38 4.71 -14.68
CA GLY A 242 -1.02 5.88 -15.48
C GLY A 242 -2.11 6.31 -16.46
N ASP A 243 -1.92 7.46 -17.10
CA ASP A 243 -2.83 8.02 -18.09
C ASP A 243 -2.06 8.66 -19.27
N PRO A 244 -2.19 8.14 -20.48
CA PRO A 244 -2.59 6.78 -20.83
C PRO A 244 -1.42 5.80 -20.68
N LEU A 245 -1.69 4.54 -20.29
CA LEU A 245 -0.68 3.46 -20.37
C LEU A 245 -0.84 2.60 -21.62
N PHE A 246 -2.07 2.49 -22.12
CA PHE A 246 -2.39 1.57 -23.23
C PHE A 246 -3.24 2.27 -24.27
N CYS A 247 -2.78 2.27 -25.52
CA CYS A 247 -3.58 2.66 -26.68
C CYS A 247 -4.27 1.44 -27.32
N ASN A 248 -3.66 0.27 -27.23
CA ASN A 248 -4.12 -0.97 -27.85
C ASN A 248 -3.72 -2.22 -27.05
N ASP A 249 -4.11 -3.41 -27.52
CA ASP A 249 -3.81 -4.68 -26.85
C ASP A 249 -2.32 -5.06 -26.90
N ASN A 250 -1.59 -4.55 -27.87
CA ASN A 250 -0.15 -4.79 -27.96
C ASN A 250 0.60 -4.07 -26.82
N ASP A 251 0.18 -2.86 -26.49
CA ASP A 251 0.75 -2.10 -25.37
C ASP A 251 0.53 -2.85 -24.05
N VAL A 252 -0.67 -3.41 -23.86
CA VAL A 252 -0.98 -4.27 -22.69
C VAL A 252 -0.05 -5.48 -22.63
N ARG A 253 0.16 -6.17 -23.77
CA ARG A 253 1.07 -7.32 -23.84
C ARG A 253 2.51 -6.94 -23.52
N HIS A 254 2.99 -5.84 -24.08
CA HIS A 254 4.33 -5.32 -23.82
C HIS A 254 4.51 -4.96 -22.34
N MET A 255 3.58 -4.20 -21.77
CA MET A 255 3.60 -3.84 -20.36
C MET A 255 3.65 -5.07 -19.45
N LEU A 256 2.81 -6.06 -19.70
CA LEU A 256 2.79 -7.32 -18.95
C LEU A 256 4.10 -8.10 -19.08
N ALA A 257 4.70 -8.14 -20.26
CA ALA A 257 5.98 -8.79 -20.49
C ALA A 257 7.09 -8.10 -19.67
N THR A 258 7.11 -6.78 -19.68
CA THR A 258 8.05 -5.96 -18.89
C THR A 258 7.86 -6.21 -17.38
N MET A 259 6.64 -6.12 -16.87
CA MET A 259 6.34 -6.34 -15.46
C MET A 259 6.77 -7.76 -15.01
N ARG A 260 6.45 -8.78 -15.81
CA ARG A 260 6.85 -10.16 -15.51
C ARG A 260 8.36 -10.35 -15.55
N SER A 261 9.04 -9.77 -16.52
CA SER A 261 10.50 -9.80 -16.63
C SER A 261 11.19 -9.19 -15.40
N VAL A 262 10.70 -8.04 -14.95
CA VAL A 262 11.23 -7.38 -13.73
C VAL A 262 11.04 -8.28 -12.51
N ILE A 263 9.82 -8.80 -12.28
CA ILE A 263 9.54 -9.67 -11.15
C ILE A 263 10.42 -10.94 -11.20
N TYR A 264 10.55 -11.56 -12.37
CA TYR A 264 11.33 -12.78 -12.56
C TYR A 264 12.82 -12.56 -12.24
N ARG A 265 13.44 -11.54 -12.81
CA ARG A 265 14.86 -11.21 -12.56
C ARG A 265 15.21 -11.09 -11.07
N HIS A 266 14.29 -10.58 -10.28
CA HIS A 266 14.50 -10.42 -8.84
C HIS A 266 14.17 -11.68 -8.03
N ARG A 267 13.39 -12.64 -8.56
CA ARG A 267 13.11 -13.93 -7.90
C ARG A 267 14.26 -14.91 -8.04
N ASP A 268 14.88 -14.99 -9.20
CA ASP A 268 16.00 -15.91 -9.43
C ASP A 268 17.27 -15.52 -8.67
N GLY A 269 17.46 -14.23 -8.40
CA GLY A 269 18.51 -13.75 -7.49
C GLY A 269 18.41 -14.28 -6.05
N GLN A 270 17.21 -14.69 -5.61
CA GLN A 270 17.01 -15.31 -4.29
C GLN A 270 17.54 -16.77 -4.24
N HIS A 271 17.33 -17.53 -5.30
CA HIS A 271 17.77 -18.92 -5.35
C HIS A 271 19.29 -19.03 -5.44
N GLN A 272 19.96 -18.09 -6.09
CA GLN A 272 21.43 -18.06 -6.15
C GLN A 272 22.08 -17.63 -4.82
N ALA A 273 21.49 -16.67 -4.11
CA ALA A 273 22.00 -16.22 -2.81
C ALA A 273 21.81 -17.26 -1.68
N ALA A 274 20.74 -18.06 -1.75
CA ALA A 274 20.46 -19.12 -0.79
C ALA A 274 21.32 -20.40 -1.03
N SER A 275 21.96 -20.53 -2.20
CA SER A 275 22.81 -21.67 -2.55
C SER A 275 24.29 -21.44 -2.20
N ILE A 276 24.65 -20.27 -1.64
CA ILE A 276 26.03 -19.88 -1.30
C ILE A 276 26.22 -19.79 0.24
N GLN A 277 25.20 -20.06 1.03
CA GLN A 277 25.27 -20.22 2.48
C GLN A 277 25.14 -21.71 2.86
#